data_e36f0950c7f39dec61f323ff54342c8d
#
_entry.id   e36f0950c7f39dec61f323ff54342c8d
#
_cell.length_a   1.000
_cell.length_b   1.000
_cell.length_c   1.000
_cell.angle_alpha   90.00
_cell.angle_beta   90.00
_cell.angle_gamma   90.00
#
_symmetry.space_group_name_H-M   'P 1'
#
loop_
_entity.id
_entity.type
_entity.pdbx_description
1 polymer ?
#
loop_
_entity_poly.entity_id
_entity_poly.type
_entity_poly.pdbx_seq_one_letter_code
_entity_poly.pdbx_strand_id
1 'polypeptide(L)'
;LKRWHEQQPNRTTHMTKTTDPETTLARWREEEAAIRAKRGEVGVARPDQVAGMSGMQVFEAMFDGRLPSPPIGATLDFLPVHIEPGIAVFQGKPGFQHYNPLGTVHGGWFATLLDSAVGCAVHSSLPAGKAYTTLELKMNIVRALTDKVPLVRAEGRVVHGGNQVATAEGRLVGPDGKLYAHASTTCLVFDARLPR
;
A
#
# COMPACT_ATOMS: atom_id res chain seq x y z
N LEU A 1 3.44 -19.26 -43.33
CA LEU A 1 3.41 -17.78 -43.14
C LEU A 1 1.98 -17.30 -43.42
N LYS A 2 1.07 -17.43 -42.44
CA LYS A 2 -0.25 -16.80 -42.47
C LYS A 2 -0.28 -15.71 -41.41
N ARG A 3 -0.74 -14.51 -41.84
CA ARG A 3 -0.82 -13.25 -41.17
C ARG A 3 -1.59 -13.36 -39.84
N TRP A 4 -0.99 -12.89 -38.74
CA TRP A 4 -1.68 -12.48 -37.52
C TRP A 4 -2.04 -11.00 -37.67
N HIS A 5 -3.21 -10.71 -38.20
CA HIS A 5 -3.88 -9.42 -38.08
C HIS A 5 -5.31 -9.66 -37.61
N GLU A 6 -5.73 -8.75 -36.71
CA GLU A 6 -7.08 -8.61 -36.15
C GLU A 6 -7.37 -9.56 -34.97
N GLN A 7 -7.54 -9.06 -33.75
CA GLN A 7 -8.47 -8.02 -33.28
C GLN A 7 -7.97 -7.46 -31.94
N GLN A 8 -7.64 -6.18 -31.88
CA GLN A 8 -7.55 -5.47 -30.61
C GLN A 8 -8.97 -5.06 -30.21
N PRO A 9 -9.48 -5.44 -29.04
CA PRO A 9 -10.74 -4.91 -28.56
C PRO A 9 -10.59 -3.41 -28.31
N ASN A 10 -11.52 -2.70 -28.86
CA ASN A 10 -11.74 -1.26 -28.76
C ASN A 10 -11.47 -0.77 -27.33
N ARG A 11 -10.36 -0.06 -27.12
CA ARG A 11 -10.10 0.68 -25.88
C ARG A 11 -11.10 1.82 -25.84
N THR A 12 -12.25 1.57 -25.25
CA THR A 12 -13.13 2.62 -24.77
C THR A 12 -12.31 3.42 -23.76
N THR A 13 -11.80 4.53 -24.18
CA THR A 13 -11.18 5.57 -23.32
C THR A 13 -12.26 6.02 -22.36
N HIS A 14 -12.36 5.37 -21.19
CA HIS A 14 -12.92 6.01 -20.03
C HIS A 14 -11.98 7.19 -19.71
N MET A 15 -12.32 8.36 -20.25
CA MET A 15 -11.85 9.62 -19.69
C MET A 15 -12.30 9.64 -18.23
N THR A 16 -11.42 9.17 -17.33
CA THR A 16 -11.54 9.45 -15.91
C THR A 16 -11.62 10.96 -15.80
N LYS A 17 -12.77 11.48 -15.36
CA LYS A 17 -12.89 12.88 -14.93
C LYS A 17 -11.70 13.15 -14.03
N THR A 18 -10.77 13.99 -14.46
CA THR A 18 -9.68 14.48 -13.62
C THR A 18 -10.34 15.24 -12.48
N THR A 19 -10.47 14.58 -11.34
CA THR A 19 -10.96 15.24 -10.14
C THR A 19 -9.93 16.32 -9.82
N ASP A 20 -10.40 17.54 -9.57
CA ASP A 20 -9.55 18.65 -9.18
C ASP A 20 -8.62 18.25 -8.02
N PRO A 21 -7.31 18.58 -8.09
CA PRO A 21 -6.33 18.21 -7.06
C PRO A 21 -6.71 18.68 -5.64
N GLU A 22 -7.33 19.86 -5.51
CA GLU A 22 -7.77 20.40 -4.22
C GLU A 22 -8.92 19.56 -3.64
N THR A 23 -9.89 19.21 -4.47
CA THR A 23 -11.01 18.32 -4.10
C THR A 23 -10.50 16.94 -3.70
N THR A 24 -9.51 16.39 -4.44
CA THR A 24 -8.89 15.12 -4.13
C THR A 24 -8.17 15.18 -2.77
N LEU A 25 -7.40 16.24 -2.53
CA LEU A 25 -6.68 16.44 -1.29
C LEU A 25 -7.62 16.60 -0.09
N ALA A 26 -8.71 17.36 -0.24
CA ALA A 26 -9.72 17.52 0.82
C ALA A 26 -10.32 16.17 1.21
N ARG A 27 -10.74 15.40 0.25
CA ARG A 27 -11.27 14.03 0.47
C ARG A 27 -10.24 13.13 1.16
N TRP A 28 -8.97 13.13 0.73
CA TRP A 28 -7.91 12.33 1.35
C TRP A 28 -7.68 12.70 2.81
N ARG A 29 -7.78 13.98 3.17
CA ARG A 29 -7.69 14.45 4.56
C ARG A 29 -8.87 13.99 5.41
N GLU A 30 -10.08 14.02 4.87
CA GLU A 30 -11.28 13.55 5.56
C GLU A 30 -11.20 12.03 5.83
N GLU A 31 -10.83 11.24 4.82
CA GLU A 31 -10.64 9.79 4.95
C GLU A 31 -9.57 9.47 6.02
N GLU A 32 -8.43 10.17 6.00
CA GLU A 32 -7.38 10.02 7.01
C GLU A 32 -7.88 10.36 8.41
N ALA A 33 -8.58 11.48 8.57
CA ALA A 33 -9.11 11.92 9.86
C ALA A 33 -10.09 10.89 10.45
N ALA A 34 -10.97 10.34 9.61
CA ALA A 34 -11.92 9.31 10.03
C ALA A 34 -11.23 8.02 10.51
N ILE A 35 -10.13 7.62 9.85
CA ILE A 35 -9.34 6.45 10.24
C ILE A 35 -8.56 6.72 11.53
N ARG A 36 -7.90 7.88 11.63
CA ARG A 36 -7.14 8.25 12.83
C ARG A 36 -8.03 8.32 14.08
N ALA A 37 -9.28 8.72 13.94
CA ALA A 37 -10.25 8.80 15.06
C ALA A 37 -10.61 7.42 15.64
N LYS A 38 -10.51 6.34 14.85
CA LYS A 38 -10.82 4.96 15.26
C LYS A 38 -9.58 4.13 15.57
N ARG A 39 -8.41 4.59 15.19
CA ARG A 39 -7.15 3.84 15.25
C ARG A 39 -6.81 3.48 16.70
N GLY A 40 -6.41 2.22 16.90
CA GLY A 40 -5.87 1.74 18.17
C GLY A 40 -4.47 2.30 18.47
N GLU A 41 -3.93 1.93 19.62
CA GLU A 41 -2.58 2.32 20.05
C GLU A 41 -1.51 1.86 19.04
N VAL A 42 -0.35 2.53 19.10
CA VAL A 42 0.81 2.10 18.31
C VAL A 42 1.45 0.89 18.99
N GLY A 43 1.62 -0.20 18.24
CA GLY A 43 2.18 -1.43 18.79
C GLY A 43 2.23 -2.55 17.76
N VAL A 44 2.54 -3.75 18.25
CA VAL A 44 2.55 -4.98 17.46
C VAL A 44 1.51 -5.94 18.01
N ALA A 45 0.64 -6.44 17.17
CA ALA A 45 -0.34 -7.46 17.55
C ALA A 45 0.38 -8.72 18.00
N ARG A 46 -0.07 -9.31 19.12
CA ARG A 46 0.45 -10.58 19.58
C ARG A 46 -0.08 -11.72 18.70
N PRO A 47 0.68 -12.83 18.55
CA PRO A 47 0.27 -13.97 17.74
C PRO A 47 -1.11 -14.54 18.11
N ASP A 48 -1.45 -14.55 19.41
CA ASP A 48 -2.75 -15.03 19.90
C ASP A 48 -3.92 -14.12 19.45
N GLN A 49 -3.69 -12.83 19.26
CA GLN A 49 -4.72 -11.87 18.81
C GLN A 49 -5.08 -12.03 17.33
N VAL A 50 -4.17 -12.55 16.51
CA VAL A 50 -4.37 -12.72 15.06
C VAL A 50 -4.55 -14.17 14.65
N ALA A 51 -4.46 -15.11 15.61
CA ALA A 51 -4.62 -16.55 15.36
C ALA A 51 -5.99 -16.85 14.74
N GLY A 52 -6.00 -17.56 13.62
CA GLY A 52 -7.22 -17.93 12.89
C GLY A 52 -7.87 -16.79 12.08
N MET A 53 -7.28 -15.60 12.04
CA MET A 53 -7.76 -14.51 11.19
C MET A 53 -7.23 -14.66 9.76
N SER A 54 -8.07 -14.33 8.79
CA SER A 54 -7.61 -14.04 7.43
C SER A 54 -6.92 -12.66 7.37
N GLY A 55 -6.16 -12.40 6.31
CA GLY A 55 -5.54 -11.08 6.11
C GLY A 55 -6.55 -9.93 6.19
N MET A 56 -7.73 -10.06 5.57
CA MET A 56 -8.79 -9.05 5.67
C MET A 56 -9.27 -8.83 7.10
N GLN A 57 -9.51 -9.90 7.87
CA GLN A 57 -9.95 -9.78 9.26
C GLN A 57 -8.91 -9.06 10.15
N VAL A 58 -7.61 -9.25 9.87
CA VAL A 58 -6.54 -8.50 10.55
C VAL A 58 -6.65 -7.01 10.24
N PHE A 59 -6.84 -6.62 8.98
CA PHE A 59 -6.98 -5.20 8.61
C PHE A 59 -8.27 -4.59 9.16
N GLU A 60 -9.39 -5.28 9.10
CA GLU A 60 -10.64 -4.82 9.70
C GLU A 60 -10.47 -4.55 11.21
N ALA A 61 -9.80 -5.46 11.91
CA ALA A 61 -9.51 -5.29 13.34
C ALA A 61 -8.56 -4.11 13.63
N MET A 62 -7.62 -3.81 12.72
CA MET A 62 -6.76 -2.63 12.82
C MET A 62 -7.54 -1.33 12.56
N PHE A 63 -8.42 -1.30 11.56
CA PHE A 63 -9.26 -0.13 11.26
C PHE A 63 -10.27 0.16 12.37
N ASP A 64 -10.76 -0.87 13.05
CA ASP A 64 -11.68 -0.74 14.20
C ASP A 64 -10.96 -0.45 15.52
N GLY A 65 -9.62 -0.38 15.54
CA GLY A 65 -8.83 -0.14 16.73
C GLY A 65 -8.72 -1.34 17.69
N ARG A 66 -9.22 -2.52 17.31
CA ARG A 66 -9.11 -3.77 18.09
C ARG A 66 -7.70 -4.37 18.06
N LEU A 67 -6.94 -4.09 17.01
CA LEU A 67 -5.52 -4.41 16.90
C LEU A 67 -4.69 -3.12 16.86
N PRO A 68 -3.45 -3.16 17.39
CA PRO A 68 -2.57 -2.01 17.37
C PRO A 68 -2.13 -1.67 15.94
N SER A 69 -1.75 -0.42 15.74
CA SER A 69 -1.17 0.07 14.49
C SER A 69 0.35 -0.09 14.49
N PRO A 70 0.96 -0.61 13.41
CA PRO A 70 2.40 -0.84 13.36
C PRO A 70 3.23 0.43 13.62
N PRO A 71 4.29 0.34 14.44
CA PRO A 71 5.14 1.49 14.81
C PRO A 71 5.78 2.20 13.62
N ILE A 72 6.11 1.48 12.55
CA ILE A 72 6.73 2.05 11.35
C ILE A 72 5.88 3.17 10.72
N GLY A 73 4.56 3.03 10.75
CA GLY A 73 3.64 4.04 10.26
C GLY A 73 3.69 5.34 11.09
N ALA A 74 3.85 5.24 12.40
CA ALA A 74 4.03 6.40 13.28
C ALA A 74 5.41 7.06 13.06
N THR A 75 6.45 6.27 12.86
CA THR A 75 7.82 6.75 12.64
C THR A 75 7.97 7.53 11.33
N LEU A 76 7.30 7.10 10.27
CA LEU A 76 7.46 7.67 8.93
C LEU A 76 6.21 8.43 8.43
N ASP A 77 5.26 8.69 9.33
CA ASP A 77 4.00 9.43 9.10
C ASP A 77 3.22 8.92 7.88
N PHE A 78 2.85 7.64 7.94
CA PHE A 78 1.94 7.02 6.98
C PHE A 78 0.99 6.01 7.64
N LEU A 79 -0.12 5.70 6.97
CA LEU A 79 -1.12 4.75 7.44
C LEU A 79 -1.89 4.12 6.28
N PRO A 80 -2.47 2.92 6.48
CA PRO A 80 -3.43 2.36 5.52
C PRO A 80 -4.71 3.21 5.53
N VAL A 81 -5.23 3.51 4.35
CA VAL A 81 -6.48 4.27 4.17
C VAL A 81 -7.57 3.48 3.46
N HIS A 82 -7.20 2.44 2.75
CA HIS A 82 -8.15 1.54 2.09
C HIS A 82 -7.53 0.16 1.88
N ILE A 83 -8.27 -0.88 2.24
CA ILE A 83 -7.87 -2.28 2.02
C ILE A 83 -9.09 -3.05 1.53
N GLU A 84 -8.89 -3.84 0.49
CA GLU A 84 -9.82 -4.86 0.03
C GLU A 84 -9.02 -6.08 -0.49
N PRO A 85 -9.65 -7.24 -0.74
CA PRO A 85 -8.90 -8.41 -1.18
C PRO A 85 -8.04 -8.15 -2.43
N GLY A 86 -6.73 -8.26 -2.27
CA GLY A 86 -5.74 -8.01 -3.34
C GLY A 86 -5.41 -6.55 -3.61
N ILE A 87 -5.94 -5.61 -2.83
CA ILE A 87 -5.68 -4.17 -2.97
C ILE A 87 -5.37 -3.55 -1.61
N ALA A 88 -4.36 -2.68 -1.57
CA ALA A 88 -4.07 -1.88 -0.40
C ALA A 88 -3.62 -0.47 -0.79
N VAL A 89 -4.14 0.53 -0.09
CA VAL A 89 -3.76 1.93 -0.28
C VAL A 89 -3.25 2.49 1.03
N PHE A 90 -2.04 2.99 1.01
CA PHE A 90 -1.41 3.69 2.12
C PHE A 90 -1.27 5.16 1.79
N GLN A 91 -1.56 6.02 2.73
CA GLN A 91 -1.37 7.46 2.61
C GLN A 91 -0.21 7.89 3.48
N GLY A 92 0.69 8.68 2.93
CA GLY A 92 1.85 9.22 3.62
C GLY A 92 1.95 10.73 3.47
N LYS A 93 2.48 11.37 4.52
CA LYS A 93 2.79 12.78 4.55
C LYS A 93 4.30 12.98 4.46
N PRO A 94 4.84 13.40 3.30
CA PRO A 94 6.25 13.74 3.22
C PRO A 94 6.58 14.93 4.10
N GLY A 95 7.71 14.88 4.80
CA GLY A 95 8.15 15.93 5.69
C GLY A 95 9.67 16.09 5.66
N PHE A 96 10.15 17.21 6.19
CA PHE A 96 11.59 17.54 6.23
C PHE A 96 12.43 16.45 6.93
N GLN A 97 11.87 15.79 7.95
CA GLN A 97 12.52 14.68 8.65
C GLN A 97 12.78 13.45 7.77
N HIS A 98 12.18 13.40 6.59
CA HIS A 98 12.36 12.31 5.63
C HIS A 98 13.37 12.65 4.52
N TYR A 99 14.07 13.81 4.60
CA TYR A 99 14.93 14.27 3.53
C TYR A 99 16.27 13.53 3.51
N ASN A 100 16.80 13.41 2.30
CA ASN A 100 18.18 13.04 2.03
C ASN A 100 19.10 14.30 1.98
N PRO A 101 20.43 14.16 1.92
CA PRO A 101 21.34 15.31 1.83
C PRO A 101 21.16 16.18 0.57
N LEU A 102 20.43 15.69 -0.45
CA LEU A 102 20.17 16.43 -1.70
C LEU A 102 18.94 17.35 -1.60
N GLY A 103 18.27 17.40 -0.44
CA GLY A 103 17.12 18.28 -0.21
C GLY A 103 15.79 17.75 -0.78
N THR A 104 15.66 16.44 -0.91
CA THR A 104 14.43 15.76 -1.31
C THR A 104 14.11 14.61 -0.37
N VAL A 105 12.89 14.11 -0.38
CA VAL A 105 12.50 12.92 0.40
C VAL A 105 13.37 11.73 -0.01
N HIS A 106 13.92 11.05 0.98
CA HIS A 106 14.82 9.91 0.81
C HIS A 106 14.11 8.73 0.14
N GLY A 107 14.80 8.04 -0.78
CA GLY A 107 14.24 6.87 -1.48
C GLY A 107 13.76 5.74 -0.56
N GLY A 108 14.35 5.59 0.62
CA GLY A 108 13.91 4.64 1.64
C GLY A 108 12.48 4.91 2.15
N TRP A 109 12.06 6.17 2.23
CA TRP A 109 10.69 6.52 2.58
C TRP A 109 9.69 6.05 1.51
N PHE A 110 10.02 6.26 0.21
CA PHE A 110 9.23 5.72 -0.90
C PHE A 110 9.14 4.20 -0.85
N ALA A 111 10.28 3.54 -0.59
CA ALA A 111 10.35 2.09 -0.51
C ALA A 111 9.45 1.55 0.60
N THR A 112 9.46 2.15 1.78
CA THR A 112 8.64 1.71 2.91
C THR A 112 7.15 1.84 2.62
N LEU A 113 6.70 2.95 2.01
CA LEU A 113 5.30 3.12 1.64
C LEU A 113 4.87 2.10 0.57
N LEU A 114 5.70 1.92 -0.45
CA LEU A 114 5.40 0.99 -1.54
C LEU A 114 5.44 -0.47 -1.07
N ASP A 115 6.44 -0.85 -0.25
CA ASP A 115 6.49 -2.20 0.35
C ASP A 115 5.24 -2.48 1.20
N SER A 116 4.83 -1.50 2.02
CA SER A 116 3.59 -1.60 2.81
C SER A 116 2.37 -1.80 1.91
N ALA A 117 2.24 -1.03 0.83
CA ALA A 117 1.11 -1.14 -0.07
C ALA A 117 1.08 -2.49 -0.81
N VAL A 118 2.19 -2.91 -1.43
CA VAL A 118 2.22 -4.14 -2.22
C VAL A 118 2.18 -5.39 -1.34
N GLY A 119 2.87 -5.38 -0.19
CA GLY A 119 2.85 -6.49 0.76
C GLY A 119 1.48 -6.65 1.43
N CYS A 120 0.85 -5.55 1.84
CA CYS A 120 -0.50 -5.59 2.42
C CYS A 120 -1.58 -5.96 1.39
N ALA A 121 -1.40 -5.63 0.11
CA ALA A 121 -2.27 -6.14 -0.96
C ALA A 121 -2.20 -7.66 -1.03
N VAL A 122 -0.99 -8.26 -0.93
CA VAL A 122 -0.83 -9.72 -0.83
C VAL A 122 -1.50 -10.24 0.43
N HIS A 123 -1.21 -9.65 1.60
CA HIS A 123 -1.77 -10.08 2.88
C HIS A 123 -3.30 -10.10 2.86
N SER A 124 -3.94 -9.06 2.32
CA SER A 124 -5.40 -8.94 2.26
C SER A 124 -6.06 -10.08 1.48
N SER A 125 -5.34 -10.75 0.58
CA SER A 125 -5.82 -11.89 -0.20
C SER A 125 -5.62 -13.25 0.48
N LEU A 126 -4.88 -13.31 1.59
CA LEU A 126 -4.52 -14.56 2.23
C LEU A 126 -5.64 -15.10 3.13
N PRO A 127 -5.95 -16.41 3.07
CA PRO A 127 -6.87 -17.04 3.99
C PRO A 127 -6.25 -17.17 5.39
N ALA A 128 -7.09 -17.50 6.38
CA ALA A 128 -6.63 -17.81 7.72
C ALA A 128 -5.57 -18.93 7.72
N GLY A 129 -4.58 -18.81 8.59
CA GLY A 129 -3.47 -19.76 8.70
C GLY A 129 -2.34 -19.56 7.68
N LYS A 130 -2.43 -18.57 6.81
CA LYS A 130 -1.34 -18.19 5.91
C LYS A 130 -0.69 -16.87 6.35
N ALA A 131 0.60 -16.79 6.10
CA ALA A 131 1.42 -15.59 6.28
C ALA A 131 2.27 -15.34 5.03
N TYR A 132 2.90 -14.20 4.97
CA TYR A 132 3.80 -13.85 3.87
C TYR A 132 5.03 -13.11 4.39
N THR A 133 6.03 -13.04 3.54
CA THR A 133 7.16 -12.13 3.71
C THR A 133 7.63 -11.63 2.35
N THR A 134 8.03 -10.38 2.26
CA THR A 134 8.65 -9.80 1.07
C THR A 134 10.02 -10.45 0.85
N LEU A 135 10.25 -11.01 -0.34
CA LEU A 135 11.55 -11.54 -0.76
C LEU A 135 12.32 -10.51 -1.60
N GLU A 136 11.61 -9.73 -2.38
CA GLU A 136 12.18 -8.75 -3.29
C GLU A 136 11.23 -7.58 -3.45
N LEU A 137 11.77 -6.37 -3.46
CA LEU A 137 11.09 -5.14 -3.85
C LEU A 137 11.96 -4.43 -4.88
N LYS A 138 11.44 -4.28 -6.09
CA LYS A 138 12.04 -3.44 -7.12
C LYS A 138 11.24 -2.15 -7.22
N MET A 139 11.91 -1.02 -7.12
CA MET A 139 11.28 0.29 -7.18
C MET A 139 12.01 1.21 -8.16
N ASN A 140 11.25 2.04 -8.87
CA ASN A 140 11.77 3.13 -9.71
C ASN A 140 11.15 4.44 -9.26
N ILE A 141 11.97 5.39 -8.83
CA ILE A 141 11.57 6.76 -8.54
C ILE A 141 11.65 7.55 -9.83
N VAL A 142 10.52 8.10 -10.27
CA VAL A 142 10.42 8.82 -11.54
C VAL A 142 10.28 10.33 -11.35
N ARG A 143 10.05 10.77 -10.10
CA ARG A 143 9.91 12.19 -9.74
C ARG A 143 10.39 12.45 -8.32
N ALA A 144 11.14 13.53 -8.13
CA ALA A 144 11.52 13.99 -6.80
C ALA A 144 10.26 14.41 -5.99
N LEU A 145 10.28 14.11 -4.70
CA LEU A 145 9.22 14.47 -3.75
C LEU A 145 9.80 15.40 -2.68
N THR A 146 9.03 16.38 -2.27
CA THR A 146 9.36 17.31 -1.18
C THR A 146 8.13 17.50 -0.28
N ASP A 147 8.33 18.13 0.87
CA ASP A 147 7.28 18.52 1.81
C ASP A 147 6.26 19.54 1.26
N LYS A 148 6.52 20.10 0.07
CA LYS A 148 5.55 20.93 -0.68
C LYS A 148 4.37 20.11 -1.22
N VAL A 149 4.54 18.79 -1.35
CA VAL A 149 3.45 17.87 -1.69
C VAL A 149 2.78 17.45 -0.39
N PRO A 150 1.53 17.86 -0.16
CA PRO A 150 0.92 17.72 1.17
C PRO A 150 0.65 16.27 1.58
N LEU A 151 0.29 15.42 0.62
CA LEU A 151 0.01 13.98 0.81
C LEU A 151 0.36 13.22 -0.46
N VAL A 152 0.67 11.95 -0.31
CA VAL A 152 0.80 10.98 -1.41
C VAL A 152 0.10 9.68 -1.03
N ARG A 153 -0.31 8.90 -2.04
CA ARG A 153 -0.86 7.54 -1.85
C ARG A 153 0.00 6.51 -2.57
N ALA A 154 0.37 5.48 -1.82
CA ALA A 154 0.92 4.24 -2.37
C ALA A 154 -0.23 3.25 -2.57
N GLU A 155 -0.49 2.89 -3.82
CA GLU A 155 -1.56 1.97 -4.23
C GLU A 155 -0.91 0.65 -4.65
N GLY A 156 -1.17 -0.43 -3.91
CA GLY A 156 -0.70 -1.78 -4.19
C GLY A 156 -1.83 -2.67 -4.74
N ARG A 157 -1.51 -3.52 -5.70
CA ARG A 157 -2.45 -4.48 -6.29
C ARG A 157 -1.75 -5.81 -6.56
N VAL A 158 -2.37 -6.91 -6.15
CA VAL A 158 -1.91 -8.26 -6.47
C VAL A 158 -1.99 -8.50 -7.98
N VAL A 159 -0.90 -9.02 -8.56
CA VAL A 159 -0.81 -9.48 -9.94
C VAL A 159 -1.03 -10.99 -10.01
N HIS A 160 -0.39 -11.73 -9.08
CA HIS A 160 -0.51 -13.18 -8.96
C HIS A 160 -0.58 -13.58 -7.49
N GLY A 161 -1.55 -14.43 -7.13
CA GLY A 161 -1.69 -15.04 -5.81
C GLY A 161 -1.59 -16.55 -5.90
N GLY A 162 -0.46 -17.11 -5.46
CA GLY A 162 -0.20 -18.54 -5.41
C GLY A 162 -0.04 -19.06 -3.98
N ASN A 163 0.05 -20.39 -3.84
CA ASN A 163 0.20 -21.05 -2.52
C ASN A 163 1.56 -20.84 -1.85
N GLN A 164 2.61 -20.55 -2.63
CA GLN A 164 3.99 -20.35 -2.18
C GLN A 164 4.57 -19.01 -2.60
N VAL A 165 4.11 -18.45 -3.72
CA VAL A 165 4.59 -17.19 -4.26
C VAL A 165 3.39 -16.32 -4.62
N ALA A 166 3.45 -15.06 -4.24
CA ALA A 166 2.54 -14.03 -4.69
C ALA A 166 3.36 -12.83 -5.22
N THR A 167 2.83 -12.15 -6.22
CA THR A 167 3.43 -10.93 -6.76
C THR A 167 2.41 -9.79 -6.76
N ALA A 168 2.89 -8.59 -6.55
CA ALA A 168 2.08 -7.38 -6.60
C ALA A 168 2.84 -6.24 -7.27
N GLU A 169 2.09 -5.29 -7.78
CA GLU A 169 2.58 -4.02 -8.32
C GLU A 169 2.04 -2.86 -7.52
N GLY A 170 2.80 -1.78 -7.46
CA GLY A 170 2.41 -0.58 -6.73
C GLY A 170 2.84 0.70 -7.43
N ARG A 171 2.14 1.78 -7.10
CA ARG A 171 2.45 3.13 -7.59
C ARG A 171 2.28 4.14 -6.47
N LEU A 172 3.15 5.15 -6.43
CA LEU A 172 3.05 6.27 -5.51
C LEU A 172 2.61 7.50 -6.30
N VAL A 173 1.47 8.06 -5.93
CA VAL A 173 0.83 9.18 -6.65
C VAL A 173 0.51 10.35 -5.73
N GLY A 174 0.55 11.55 -6.28
CA GLY A 174 0.06 12.77 -5.62
C GLY A 174 -1.44 13.00 -5.84
N PRO A 175 -2.05 13.99 -5.15
CA PRO A 175 -3.46 14.31 -5.31
C PRO A 175 -3.80 14.86 -6.70
N ASP A 176 -2.80 15.34 -7.43
CA ASP A 176 -2.88 15.77 -8.83
C ASP A 176 -2.71 14.63 -9.84
N GLY A 177 -2.66 13.38 -9.36
CA GLY A 177 -2.47 12.18 -10.17
C GLY A 177 -1.05 11.98 -10.71
N LYS A 178 -0.10 12.85 -10.36
CA LYS A 178 1.30 12.69 -10.79
C LYS A 178 1.93 11.47 -10.14
N LEU A 179 2.60 10.67 -10.97
CA LEU A 179 3.38 9.52 -10.53
C LEU A 179 4.73 9.99 -9.96
N TYR A 180 5.08 9.51 -8.77
CA TYR A 180 6.36 9.74 -8.10
C TYR A 180 7.26 8.51 -8.14
N ALA A 181 6.68 7.33 -7.95
CA ALA A 181 7.39 6.06 -8.05
C ALA A 181 6.43 4.93 -8.42
N HIS A 182 7.00 3.84 -8.92
CA HIS A 182 6.28 2.57 -9.06
C HIS A 182 7.17 1.41 -8.60
N ALA A 183 6.56 0.29 -8.22
CA ALA A 183 7.25 -0.87 -7.70
C ALA A 183 6.59 -2.18 -8.13
N SER A 184 7.37 -3.24 -8.08
CA SER A 184 6.90 -4.63 -8.08
C SER A 184 7.52 -5.38 -6.92
N THR A 185 6.83 -6.40 -6.42
CA THR A 185 7.32 -7.26 -5.34
C THR A 185 7.06 -8.72 -5.62
N THR A 186 7.93 -9.56 -5.05
CA THR A 186 7.73 -11.00 -4.91
C THR A 186 7.66 -11.32 -3.43
N CYS A 187 6.60 -12.00 -3.02
CA CYS A 187 6.38 -12.44 -1.65
C CYS A 187 6.39 -13.97 -1.56
N LEU A 188 7.04 -14.50 -0.54
CA LEU A 188 6.88 -15.89 -0.12
C LEU A 188 5.59 -16.00 0.72
N VAL A 189 4.73 -16.96 0.37
CA VAL A 189 3.54 -17.32 1.14
C VAL A 189 3.81 -18.66 1.84
N PHE A 190 3.49 -18.73 3.14
CA PHE A 190 3.77 -19.92 3.95
C PHE A 190 2.70 -20.11 5.02
N ASP A 191 2.68 -21.28 5.65
CA ASP A 191 1.77 -21.57 6.76
C ASP A 191 2.20 -20.78 8.00
N ALA A 192 1.29 -19.97 8.56
CA ALA A 192 1.53 -19.27 9.80
C ALA A 192 1.70 -20.28 10.94
N ARG A 193 2.90 -20.30 11.55
CA ARG A 193 3.14 -21.15 12.73
C ARG A 193 2.57 -20.44 13.94
N LEU A 194 1.59 -21.08 14.60
CA LEU A 194 1.21 -20.67 15.94
C LEU A 194 2.42 -20.90 16.88
N PRO A 195 2.75 -19.97 17.80
CA PRO A 195 3.72 -20.23 18.85
C PRO A 195 3.27 -21.47 19.62
N ARG A 196 4.19 -22.42 19.86
CA ARG A 196 3.97 -23.54 20.74
C ARG A 196 3.98 -23.08 22.18
#